data_f863326e744c51c50b6dbfa4b73980e4
#
_entry.id   f863326e744c51c50b6dbfa4b73980e4
#
_cell.length_a   1.000
_cell.length_b   1.000
_cell.length_c   1.000
_cell.angle_alpha   90.00
_cell.angle_beta   90.00
_cell.angle_gamma   90.00
#
_symmetry.space_group_name_H-M   'P 1'
#
loop_
_entity.id
_entity.type
_entity.pdbx_description
1 polymer ?
#
loop_
_entity_poly.entity_id
_entity_poly.type
_entity_poly.pdbx_seq_one_letter_code
_entity_poly.pdbx_strand_id
1 'polypeptide(L)'
;MPGTWYTSDPHIHHKLVAGIRGFASVDDHDGEIIKRWNKKVAPEDTVWVLGDIGMGNVDSYLEMMFCLNGVKHLISGNHDEVWPGHRDSHKHYAKWLQVFETIQPFARRRINGHDVLLSHFPYGTETEHHAEGRYMQYRLRDEGCLLLHGHTHGTERMHGHQIHVGLDAWDLAPVNEGTIGKLIVG
;
A
#
# COMPACT_ATOMS: atom_id res chain seq x y z
N MET A 1 16.10 -15.83 -7.76
CA MET A 1 16.39 -14.55 -7.08
C MET A 1 15.09 -14.09 -6.43
N PRO A 2 15.11 -13.50 -5.21
CA PRO A 2 13.93 -12.95 -4.58
C PRO A 2 13.19 -11.96 -5.50
N GLY A 3 11.86 -12.02 -5.50
CA GLY A 3 11.01 -11.12 -6.26
C GLY A 3 10.79 -9.79 -5.54
N THR A 4 10.32 -8.78 -6.28
CA THR A 4 9.84 -7.52 -5.70
C THR A 4 8.35 -7.37 -5.98
N TRP A 5 7.59 -6.99 -4.95
CA TRP A 5 6.15 -6.86 -4.96
C TRP A 5 5.71 -5.51 -4.42
N TYR A 6 4.55 -5.05 -4.86
CA TYR A 6 3.94 -3.79 -4.42
C TYR A 6 2.49 -4.03 -4.03
N THR A 7 2.04 -3.34 -3.01
CA THR A 7 0.65 -3.36 -2.56
C THR A 7 0.32 -2.12 -1.74
N SER A 8 -0.95 -1.89 -1.45
CA SER A 8 -1.44 -0.84 -0.58
C SER A 8 -2.80 -1.20 0.00
N ASP A 9 -3.20 -0.48 1.04
CA ASP A 9 -4.54 -0.50 1.60
C ASP A 9 -5.01 -1.91 2.05
N PRO A 10 -4.20 -2.69 2.79
CA PRO A 10 -4.68 -3.96 3.32
C PRO A 10 -5.87 -3.77 4.26
N HIS A 11 -5.92 -2.70 5.03
CA HIS A 11 -7.01 -2.38 5.94
C HIS A 11 -7.41 -3.56 6.84
N ILE A 12 -6.41 -4.22 7.41
CA ILE A 12 -6.61 -5.32 8.36
C ILE A 12 -7.48 -4.85 9.52
N HIS A 13 -8.42 -5.68 9.96
CA HIS A 13 -9.41 -5.39 11.01
C HIS A 13 -10.38 -4.24 10.68
N HIS A 14 -10.52 -3.84 9.41
CA HIS A 14 -11.38 -2.74 9.02
C HIS A 14 -12.77 -3.22 8.56
N LYS A 15 -13.76 -3.19 9.46
CA LYS A 15 -15.12 -3.69 9.21
C LYS A 15 -15.81 -3.09 7.97
N LEU A 16 -15.67 -1.77 7.77
CA LEU A 16 -16.30 -1.11 6.62
C LEU A 16 -15.67 -1.58 5.31
N VAL A 17 -14.34 -1.62 5.24
CA VAL A 17 -13.62 -2.05 4.04
C VAL A 17 -13.88 -3.53 3.74
N ALA A 18 -13.91 -4.40 4.74
CA ALA A 18 -14.30 -5.79 4.59
C ALA A 18 -15.70 -5.93 3.94
N GLY A 19 -16.69 -5.15 4.43
CA GLY A 19 -18.03 -5.11 3.84
C GLY A 19 -18.06 -4.60 2.41
N ILE A 20 -17.33 -3.52 2.08
CA ILE A 20 -17.22 -2.99 0.70
C ILE A 20 -16.60 -4.03 -0.23
N ARG A 21 -15.61 -4.80 0.23
CA ARG A 21 -14.98 -5.90 -0.50
C ARG A 21 -15.83 -7.17 -0.57
N GLY A 22 -17.06 -7.15 -0.02
CA GLY A 22 -18.05 -8.24 -0.10
C GLY A 22 -17.87 -9.36 0.93
N PHE A 23 -17.09 -9.15 1.99
CA PHE A 23 -16.91 -10.14 3.05
C PHE A 23 -17.98 -10.01 4.13
N ALA A 24 -18.45 -11.16 4.63
CA ALA A 24 -19.45 -11.23 5.71
C ALA A 24 -18.83 -10.88 7.07
N SER A 25 -17.55 -11.14 7.27
CA SER A 25 -16.83 -10.82 8.50
C SER A 25 -15.44 -10.24 8.21
N VAL A 26 -14.87 -9.59 9.23
CA VAL A 26 -13.49 -9.11 9.21
C VAL A 26 -12.50 -10.26 9.16
N ASP A 27 -12.78 -11.34 9.90
CA ASP A 27 -11.91 -12.53 9.95
C ASP A 27 -11.80 -13.22 8.58
N ASP A 28 -12.92 -13.32 7.83
CA ASP A 28 -12.92 -13.85 6.47
C ASP A 28 -12.11 -12.97 5.51
N HIS A 29 -12.27 -11.64 5.63
CA HIS A 29 -11.51 -10.67 4.83
C HIS A 29 -10.01 -10.80 5.09
N ASP A 30 -9.61 -10.74 6.35
CA ASP A 30 -8.20 -10.75 6.73
C ASP A 30 -7.55 -12.11 6.43
N GLY A 31 -8.28 -13.20 6.67
CA GLY A 31 -7.84 -14.55 6.31
C GLY A 31 -7.63 -14.73 4.82
N GLU A 32 -8.51 -14.17 3.97
CA GLU A 32 -8.36 -14.24 2.51
C GLU A 32 -7.17 -13.38 2.01
N ILE A 33 -6.92 -12.22 2.62
CA ILE A 33 -5.71 -11.42 2.32
C ILE A 33 -4.45 -12.23 2.62
N ILE A 34 -4.32 -12.80 3.83
CA ILE A 34 -3.16 -13.61 4.20
C ILE A 34 -2.96 -14.76 3.21
N LYS A 35 -4.01 -15.49 2.90
CA LYS A 35 -3.97 -16.63 1.97
C LYS A 35 -3.51 -16.22 0.58
N ARG A 36 -4.08 -15.15 0.00
CA ARG A 36 -3.74 -14.70 -1.37
C ARG A 36 -2.34 -14.08 -1.44
N TRP A 37 -1.96 -13.33 -0.42
CA TRP A 37 -0.63 -12.77 -0.31
C TRP A 37 0.43 -13.89 -0.26
N ASN A 38 0.31 -14.80 0.72
CA ASN A 38 1.30 -15.86 0.93
C ASN A 38 1.33 -16.90 -0.20
N LYS A 39 0.27 -16.99 -1.02
CA LYS A 39 0.28 -17.79 -2.24
C LYS A 39 1.20 -17.22 -3.32
N LYS A 40 1.43 -15.89 -3.33
CA LYS A 40 2.20 -15.19 -4.37
C LYS A 40 3.59 -14.81 -3.91
N VAL A 41 3.72 -14.35 -2.68
CA VAL A 41 4.95 -13.79 -2.10
C VAL A 41 5.69 -14.89 -1.34
N ALA A 42 6.97 -15.10 -1.65
CA ALA A 42 7.85 -15.99 -0.89
C ALA A 42 8.44 -15.27 0.33
N PRO A 43 8.88 -16.01 1.38
CA PRO A 43 9.44 -15.40 2.60
C PRO A 43 10.65 -14.49 2.36
N GLU A 44 11.46 -14.77 1.34
CA GLU A 44 12.66 -14.02 0.97
C GLU A 44 12.41 -12.86 0.00
N ASP A 45 11.16 -12.72 -0.51
CA ASP A 45 10.81 -11.63 -1.43
C ASP A 45 10.78 -10.27 -0.71
N THR A 46 10.92 -9.19 -1.47
CA THR A 46 10.76 -7.81 -0.99
C THR A 46 9.34 -7.33 -1.28
N VAL A 47 8.67 -6.71 -0.32
CA VAL A 47 7.32 -6.15 -0.50
C VAL A 47 7.30 -4.68 -0.07
N TRP A 48 6.94 -3.80 -1.00
CA TRP A 48 6.64 -2.41 -0.73
C TRP A 48 5.15 -2.25 -0.44
N VAL A 49 4.82 -1.89 0.80
CA VAL A 49 3.44 -1.65 1.24
C VAL A 49 3.21 -0.14 1.30
N LEU A 50 2.30 0.37 0.49
CA LEU A 50 2.07 1.80 0.33
C LEU A 50 0.93 2.30 1.24
N GLY A 51 0.98 1.88 2.51
CA GLY A 51 0.19 2.45 3.61
C GLY A 51 -1.19 1.86 3.83
N ASP A 52 -1.83 2.43 4.84
CA ASP A 52 -3.17 2.08 5.33
C ASP A 52 -3.28 0.61 5.74
N ILE A 53 -2.40 0.22 6.67
CA ILE A 53 -2.19 -1.18 7.08
C ILE A 53 -3.42 -1.77 7.76
N GLY A 54 -4.04 -1.03 8.68
CA GLY A 54 -5.16 -1.58 9.44
C GLY A 54 -5.93 -0.55 10.25
N MET A 55 -6.95 -1.03 10.97
CA MET A 55 -7.82 -0.22 11.82
C MET A 55 -7.97 -0.84 13.20
N GLY A 56 -8.14 0.01 14.23
CA GLY A 56 -8.40 -0.43 15.60
C GLY A 56 -7.13 -0.72 16.39
N ASN A 57 -7.00 -1.93 16.94
CA ASN A 57 -5.84 -2.26 17.77
C ASN A 57 -4.58 -2.47 16.93
N VAL A 58 -3.62 -1.55 17.07
CA VAL A 58 -2.37 -1.52 16.29
C VAL A 58 -1.53 -2.77 16.52
N ASP A 59 -1.43 -3.25 17.75
CA ASP A 59 -0.65 -4.45 18.05
C ASP A 59 -1.21 -5.66 17.30
N SER A 60 -2.53 -5.79 17.28
CA SER A 60 -3.20 -6.91 16.63
C SER A 60 -2.99 -6.92 15.11
N TYR A 61 -3.16 -5.80 14.41
CA TYR A 61 -2.93 -5.81 12.96
C TYR A 61 -1.44 -5.85 12.57
N LEU A 62 -0.54 -5.33 13.41
CA LEU A 62 0.90 -5.51 13.19
C LEU A 62 1.32 -6.97 13.40
N GLU A 63 0.76 -7.68 14.40
CA GLU A 63 0.95 -9.12 14.55
C GLU A 63 0.51 -9.90 13.31
N MET A 64 -0.62 -9.53 12.70
CA MET A 64 -1.04 -10.16 11.44
C MET A 64 -0.06 -9.90 10.29
N MET A 65 0.57 -8.73 10.25
CA MET A 65 1.60 -8.45 9.25
C MET A 65 2.81 -9.38 9.35
N PHE A 66 3.12 -9.96 10.52
CA PHE A 66 4.13 -11.01 10.63
C PHE A 66 3.74 -12.31 9.92
N CYS A 67 2.45 -12.60 9.81
CA CYS A 67 1.96 -13.78 9.10
C CYS A 67 2.08 -13.65 7.57
N LEU A 68 2.34 -12.45 7.06
CA LEU A 68 2.52 -12.16 5.65
C LEU A 68 3.98 -12.34 5.25
N ASN A 69 4.22 -13.17 4.22
CA ASN A 69 5.54 -13.43 3.69
C ASN A 69 6.23 -12.16 3.14
N GLY A 70 7.54 -12.21 3.08
CA GLY A 70 8.40 -11.18 2.49
C GLY A 70 8.96 -10.17 3.50
N VAL A 71 10.10 -9.58 3.13
CA VAL A 71 10.72 -8.44 3.81
C VAL A 71 9.94 -7.18 3.41
N LYS A 72 9.30 -6.55 4.39
CA LYS A 72 8.34 -5.47 4.15
C LYS A 72 8.95 -4.09 4.34
N HIS A 73 8.76 -3.19 3.38
CA HIS A 73 9.08 -1.76 3.46
C HIS A 73 7.78 -0.97 3.43
N LEU A 74 7.62 0.00 4.32
CA LEU A 74 6.41 0.81 4.43
C LEU A 74 6.61 2.20 3.82
N ILE A 75 5.69 2.57 2.94
CA ILE A 75 5.37 3.97 2.63
C ILE A 75 4.12 4.29 3.44
N SER A 76 4.22 5.15 4.44
CA SER A 76 3.12 5.37 5.38
C SER A 76 1.90 6.05 4.76
N GLY A 77 0.72 5.51 5.03
CA GLY A 77 -0.58 6.07 4.67
C GLY A 77 -1.23 6.87 5.80
N ASN A 78 -2.34 7.54 5.52
CA ASN A 78 -2.97 8.46 6.47
C ASN A 78 -3.65 7.78 7.67
N HIS A 79 -3.87 6.47 7.62
CA HIS A 79 -4.37 5.69 8.75
C HIS A 79 -3.25 5.08 9.61
N ASP A 80 -2.00 5.13 9.19
CA ASP A 80 -0.87 4.58 9.92
C ASP A 80 -0.39 5.52 11.02
N GLU A 81 -0.20 5.04 12.27
CA GLU A 81 0.30 5.89 13.38
C GLU A 81 1.63 6.58 13.07
N VAL A 82 2.43 5.99 12.20
CA VAL A 82 3.75 6.51 11.78
C VAL A 82 3.68 7.50 10.62
N TRP A 83 2.48 7.81 10.11
CA TRP A 83 2.34 8.80 9.05
C TRP A 83 2.73 10.20 9.53
N PRO A 84 3.60 10.93 8.81
CA PRO A 84 4.11 12.24 9.25
C PRO A 84 3.05 13.34 9.37
N GLY A 85 1.84 13.12 8.85
CA GLY A 85 0.69 14.00 9.08
C GLY A 85 0.12 13.92 10.50
N HIS A 86 0.46 12.89 11.28
CA HIS A 86 0.10 12.80 12.69
C HIS A 86 1.17 13.44 13.57
N ARG A 87 0.74 14.33 14.50
CA ARG A 87 1.64 15.10 15.37
C ARG A 87 2.65 14.25 16.14
N ASP A 88 2.22 13.07 16.59
CA ASP A 88 3.00 12.19 17.46
C ASP A 88 3.58 10.94 16.72
N SER A 89 3.55 10.94 15.39
CA SER A 89 3.99 9.80 14.55
C SER A 89 5.37 9.26 14.92
N HIS A 90 6.31 10.15 15.25
CA HIS A 90 7.69 9.81 15.61
C HIS A 90 7.79 8.89 16.85
N LYS A 91 6.78 8.87 17.72
CA LYS A 91 6.75 8.03 18.93
C LYS A 91 6.45 6.55 18.62
N HIS A 92 5.88 6.27 17.46
CA HIS A 92 5.41 4.93 17.07
C HIS A 92 6.41 4.16 16.22
N TYR A 93 7.45 4.81 15.66
CA TYR A 93 8.40 4.19 14.73
C TYR A 93 9.07 2.93 15.28
N ALA A 94 9.51 2.94 16.54
CA ALA A 94 10.20 1.80 17.14
C ALA A 94 9.34 0.52 17.17
N LYS A 95 8.03 0.64 17.34
CA LYS A 95 7.07 -0.46 17.31
C LYS A 95 6.89 -0.98 15.88
N TRP A 96 6.66 -0.09 14.93
CA TRP A 96 6.42 -0.44 13.54
C TRP A 96 7.67 -1.01 12.85
N LEU A 97 8.87 -0.59 13.24
CA LEU A 97 10.13 -1.13 12.76
C LEU A 97 10.41 -2.58 13.26
N GLN A 98 9.57 -3.14 14.11
CA GLN A 98 9.62 -4.57 14.41
C GLN A 98 9.02 -5.42 13.28
N VAL A 99 8.17 -4.80 12.43
CA VAL A 99 7.45 -5.46 11.32
C VAL A 99 8.00 -5.05 9.97
N PHE A 100 8.34 -3.77 9.84
CA PHE A 100 8.83 -3.18 8.60
C PHE A 100 10.32 -2.88 8.68
N GLU A 101 11.08 -3.30 7.66
CA GLU A 101 12.52 -3.00 7.55
C GLU A 101 12.79 -1.50 7.44
N THR A 102 11.93 -0.77 6.73
CA THR A 102 12.00 0.68 6.59
C THR A 102 10.61 1.32 6.62
N ILE A 103 10.55 2.58 7.09
CA ILE A 103 9.34 3.40 7.07
C ILE A 103 9.68 4.74 6.45
N GLN A 104 8.96 5.15 5.41
CA GLN A 104 9.21 6.36 4.65
C GLN A 104 7.88 7.01 4.23
N PRO A 105 7.81 8.34 4.05
CA PRO A 105 6.62 8.99 3.52
C PRO A 105 6.48 8.84 1.99
N PHE A 106 7.59 8.62 1.29
CA PHE A 106 7.68 8.33 -0.14
C PHE A 106 9.05 7.69 -0.44
N ALA A 107 9.17 7.06 -1.60
CA ALA A 107 10.44 6.50 -2.08
C ALA A 107 10.54 6.62 -3.60
N ARG A 108 11.75 6.34 -4.13
CA ARG A 108 12.00 6.18 -5.56
C ARG A 108 12.57 4.81 -5.84
N ARG A 109 12.03 4.16 -6.86
CA ARG A 109 12.52 2.86 -7.37
C ARG A 109 12.86 3.00 -8.84
N ARG A 110 13.62 2.04 -9.35
CA ARG A 110 13.85 1.89 -10.79
C ARG A 110 13.22 0.59 -11.25
N ILE A 111 12.20 0.68 -12.10
CA ILE A 111 11.42 -0.45 -12.59
C ILE A 111 11.53 -0.46 -14.12
N ASN A 112 12.02 -1.56 -14.69
CA ASN A 112 12.19 -1.73 -16.13
C ASN A 112 12.90 -0.53 -16.80
N GLY A 113 13.94 0.02 -16.15
CA GLY A 113 14.71 1.15 -16.65
C GLY A 113 14.12 2.54 -16.40
N HIS A 114 12.89 2.64 -15.90
CA HIS A 114 12.20 3.89 -15.59
C HIS A 114 12.32 4.26 -14.11
N ASP A 115 12.46 5.55 -13.81
CA ASP A 115 12.34 6.06 -12.45
C ASP A 115 10.86 6.11 -12.08
N VAL A 116 10.51 5.53 -10.94
CA VAL A 116 9.13 5.40 -10.43
C VAL A 116 9.09 5.86 -9.00
N LEU A 117 8.20 6.77 -8.68
CA LEU A 117 7.94 7.23 -7.31
C LEU A 117 6.95 6.29 -6.62
N LEU A 118 7.10 6.13 -5.32
CA LEU A 118 6.18 5.42 -4.45
C LEU A 118 5.60 6.43 -3.47
N SER A 119 4.28 6.53 -3.39
CA SER A 119 3.56 7.34 -2.41
C SER A 119 2.24 6.66 -2.06
N HIS A 120 1.75 6.87 -0.85
CA HIS A 120 0.40 6.42 -0.52
C HIS A 120 -0.65 7.16 -1.37
N PHE A 121 -0.51 8.46 -1.52
CA PHE A 121 -1.45 9.29 -2.26
C PHE A 121 -1.14 9.34 -3.76
N PRO A 122 -2.18 9.37 -4.64
CA PRO A 122 -2.02 9.71 -6.05
C PRO A 122 -1.62 11.18 -6.23
N TYR A 123 -1.15 11.55 -7.42
CA TYR A 123 -1.05 12.95 -7.82
C TYR A 123 -2.45 13.57 -7.97
N GLY A 124 -2.58 14.86 -7.68
CA GLY A 124 -3.80 15.62 -7.97
C GLY A 124 -5.02 15.22 -7.15
N THR A 125 -6.17 15.82 -7.50
CA THR A 125 -7.47 15.65 -6.82
C THR A 125 -8.52 14.95 -7.67
N GLU A 126 -8.25 14.72 -8.96
CA GLU A 126 -9.27 14.44 -9.97
C GLU A 126 -9.97 13.10 -9.85
N THR A 127 -9.45 12.19 -9.05
CA THR A 127 -10.00 10.82 -8.88
C THR A 127 -10.66 10.58 -7.52
N GLU A 128 -10.72 11.59 -6.66
CA GLU A 128 -11.33 11.41 -5.34
C GLU A 128 -12.83 11.75 -5.36
N HIS A 129 -13.66 10.79 -4.96
CA HIS A 129 -15.10 10.99 -4.72
C HIS A 129 -15.41 11.98 -3.58
N HIS A 130 -14.40 12.52 -2.92
CA HIS A 130 -14.52 13.54 -1.88
C HIS A 130 -14.01 14.88 -2.42
N ALA A 131 -14.98 15.74 -2.68
CA ALA A 131 -14.88 17.04 -3.32
C ALA A 131 -13.99 17.99 -2.57
N GLU A 132 -12.94 18.02 -2.23
CA GLU A 132 -12.08 19.08 -1.64
C GLU A 132 -10.72 18.51 -1.23
N GLY A 133 -9.82 18.37 -2.14
CA GLY A 133 -8.36 18.38 -1.95
C GLY A 133 -7.78 17.91 -0.60
N ARG A 134 -8.32 16.81 -0.01
CA ARG A 134 -7.79 16.30 1.26
C ARG A 134 -6.34 15.90 1.08
N TYR A 135 -5.52 16.24 2.07
CA TYR A 135 -4.10 15.87 2.15
C TYR A 135 -3.21 16.45 1.04
N MET A 136 -3.62 17.53 0.36
CA MET A 136 -2.83 18.14 -0.72
C MET A 136 -1.40 18.49 -0.32
N GLN A 137 -1.19 18.95 0.92
CA GLN A 137 0.13 19.28 1.45
C GLN A 137 1.05 18.07 1.64
N TYR A 138 0.52 16.84 1.52
CA TYR A 138 1.28 15.60 1.66
C TYR A 138 1.42 14.83 0.37
N ARG A 139 0.79 15.29 -0.72
CA ARG A 139 0.91 14.68 -2.04
C ARG A 139 2.19 15.12 -2.72
N LEU A 140 2.80 14.21 -3.44
CA LEU A 140 3.89 14.59 -4.33
C LEU A 140 3.36 15.47 -5.46
N ARG A 141 4.18 16.45 -5.86
CA ARG A 141 3.87 17.26 -7.03
C ARG A 141 4.05 16.44 -8.30
N ASP A 142 3.09 16.54 -9.21
CA ASP A 142 3.19 15.92 -10.53
C ASP A 142 4.17 16.69 -11.44
N GLU A 143 5.30 16.08 -11.71
CA GLU A 143 6.34 16.55 -12.63
C GLU A 143 6.51 15.56 -13.80
N GLY A 144 5.48 14.74 -14.08
CA GLY A 144 5.49 13.74 -15.15
C GLY A 144 6.22 12.44 -14.83
N CYS A 145 6.62 12.21 -13.57
CA CYS A 145 7.22 10.94 -13.16
C CYS A 145 6.15 9.86 -13.00
N LEU A 146 6.49 8.61 -13.34
CA LEU A 146 5.65 7.46 -13.00
C LEU A 146 5.47 7.36 -11.48
N LEU A 147 4.25 7.04 -11.04
CA LEU A 147 3.90 6.90 -9.63
C LEU A 147 3.20 5.57 -9.36
N LEU A 148 3.64 4.84 -8.34
CA LEU A 148 2.83 3.80 -7.70
C LEU A 148 2.14 4.39 -6.47
N HIS A 149 0.84 4.15 -6.33
CA HIS A 149 0.04 4.69 -5.22
C HIS A 149 -1.05 3.73 -4.74
N GLY A 150 -1.68 4.06 -3.62
CA GLY A 150 -2.86 3.45 -3.05
C GLY A 150 -3.99 4.44 -2.85
N HIS A 151 -4.60 4.41 -1.66
CA HIS A 151 -5.54 5.38 -1.10
C HIS A 151 -6.94 5.42 -1.73
N THR A 152 -7.07 5.28 -3.03
CA THR A 152 -8.35 5.54 -3.73
C THR A 152 -9.35 4.39 -3.69
N HIS A 153 -8.92 3.19 -3.30
CA HIS A 153 -9.74 1.96 -3.33
C HIS A 153 -10.38 1.66 -4.69
N GLY A 154 -9.86 2.27 -5.76
CA GLY A 154 -10.33 2.02 -7.12
C GLY A 154 -9.90 0.65 -7.65
N THR A 155 -10.60 0.17 -8.66
CA THR A 155 -10.24 -1.07 -9.38
C THR A 155 -9.44 -0.81 -10.66
N GLU A 156 -9.35 0.43 -11.09
CA GLU A 156 -8.53 0.83 -12.23
C GLU A 156 -7.05 0.71 -11.86
N ARG A 157 -6.30 -0.02 -12.67
CA ARG A 157 -4.88 -0.31 -12.40
C ARG A 157 -3.93 0.80 -12.83
N MET A 158 -4.29 1.57 -13.85
CA MET A 158 -3.44 2.64 -14.38
C MET A 158 -4.29 3.77 -14.93
N HIS A 159 -3.95 4.99 -14.52
CA HIS A 159 -4.53 6.22 -15.06
C HIS A 159 -3.40 7.20 -15.40
N GLY A 160 -3.22 7.51 -16.70
CA GLY A 160 -2.07 8.28 -17.16
C GLY A 160 -0.74 7.60 -16.78
N HIS A 161 0.10 8.28 -16.01
CA HIS A 161 1.38 7.75 -15.51
C HIS A 161 1.31 7.35 -14.02
N GLN A 162 0.11 7.12 -13.49
CA GLN A 162 -0.13 6.65 -12.13
C GLN A 162 -0.63 5.21 -12.16
N ILE A 163 -0.02 4.34 -11.35
CA ILE A 163 -0.39 2.93 -11.22
C ILE A 163 -0.89 2.68 -9.80
N HIS A 164 -2.15 2.29 -9.69
CA HIS A 164 -2.76 1.92 -8.42
C HIS A 164 -2.34 0.51 -8.02
N VAL A 165 -1.70 0.37 -6.84
CA VAL A 165 -1.23 -0.93 -6.31
C VAL A 165 -2.05 -1.42 -5.12
N GLY A 166 -3.16 -0.75 -4.79
CA GLY A 166 -4.08 -1.17 -3.74
C GLY A 166 -4.69 -2.53 -4.01
N LEU A 167 -4.97 -3.27 -2.96
CA LEU A 167 -5.49 -4.64 -3.03
C LEU A 167 -6.77 -4.76 -3.86
N ASP A 168 -7.58 -3.70 -3.92
CA ASP A 168 -8.85 -3.65 -4.66
C ASP A 168 -8.66 -3.81 -6.18
N ALA A 169 -7.51 -3.37 -6.72
CA ALA A 169 -7.18 -3.51 -8.14
C ALA A 169 -6.52 -4.84 -8.52
N TRP A 170 -6.08 -5.65 -7.54
CA TRP A 170 -5.19 -6.80 -7.76
C TRP A 170 -5.64 -8.09 -7.08
N ASP A 171 -6.95 -8.34 -7.03
CA ASP A 171 -7.52 -9.56 -6.45
C ASP A 171 -7.08 -9.82 -5.00
N LEU A 172 -7.03 -8.78 -4.18
CA LEU A 172 -6.62 -8.82 -2.77
C LEU A 172 -5.23 -9.44 -2.54
N ALA A 173 -4.28 -9.21 -3.47
CA ALA A 173 -2.91 -9.70 -3.35
C ALA A 173 -1.90 -8.72 -3.92
N PRO A 174 -0.63 -8.73 -3.46
CA PRO A 174 0.42 -7.93 -4.03
C PRO A 174 0.64 -8.17 -5.52
N VAL A 175 1.06 -7.12 -6.24
CA VAL A 175 1.42 -7.17 -7.65
C VAL A 175 2.94 -7.25 -7.82
N ASN A 176 3.39 -8.11 -8.72
CA ASN A 176 4.82 -8.32 -9.00
C ASN A 176 5.41 -7.17 -9.83
N GLU A 177 6.67 -6.82 -9.56
CA GLU A 177 7.41 -5.77 -10.29
C GLU A 177 7.42 -6.00 -11.81
N GLY A 178 7.54 -7.24 -12.27
CA GLY A 178 7.50 -7.56 -13.69
C GLY A 178 6.14 -7.24 -14.35
N THR A 179 5.04 -7.37 -13.60
CA THR A 179 3.70 -6.97 -14.06
C THR A 179 3.59 -5.44 -14.13
N ILE A 180 4.10 -4.73 -13.13
CA ILE A 180 4.18 -3.25 -13.15
C ILE A 180 5.04 -2.80 -14.35
N GLY A 181 6.19 -3.43 -14.56
CA GLY A 181 7.08 -3.12 -15.69
C GLY A 181 6.42 -3.27 -17.06
N LYS A 182 5.48 -4.23 -17.23
CA LYS A 182 4.69 -4.37 -18.47
C LYS A 182 3.69 -3.22 -18.65
N LEU A 183 3.06 -2.74 -17.59
CA LEU A 183 2.15 -1.59 -17.67
C LEU A 183 2.89 -0.30 -18.06
N ILE A 184 4.15 -0.14 -17.63
CA ILE A 184 4.95 1.05 -17.92
C ILE A 184 5.33 1.16 -19.40
N VAL A 185 5.52 0.03 -20.09
CA VAL A 185 5.98 0.03 -21.49
C VAL A 185 4.85 -0.19 -22.50
N GLY A 186 3.60 -0.39 -22.02
CA GLY A 186 2.37 -0.42 -22.81
C GLY A 186 2.21 -1.55 -23.71
#